data_fcb7d8e2586a626259a32eb375665a7d
#
_entry.id   fcb7d8e2586a626259a32eb375665a7d
#
_cell.length_a   1.000
_cell.length_b   1.000
_cell.length_c   1.000
_cell.angle_alpha   90.00
_cell.angle_beta   90.00
_cell.angle_gamma   90.00
#
_symmetry.space_group_name_H-M   'P 1'
#
loop_
_entity.id
_entity.type
_entity.pdbx_description
1 polymer ?
#
loop_
_entity_poly.entity_id
_entity_poly.type
_entity_poly.pdbx_seq_one_letter_code
_entity_poly.pdbx_strand_id
1 'polypeptide(L)'
;MKLSELMAGYTPDEEYAGITNTDDFVLAIDIADTPSTKKGEYIVVETGVTAVDAQLNPETEDKTYLRAGKSTNKTATQRTFNVTGDRFEGDEFQDYACSHAIKFGKGQKIVKPYVYFSLLTGKGESGQAAIIVNSDGSGDAGAAAEVDIDIMCNNSAPV
;
A
#
# COMPACT_ATOMS: atom_id res chain seq x y z
N MET A 1 5.98 -13.44 -2.01
CA MET A 1 6.67 -13.37 -3.34
C MET A 1 7.48 -12.11 -3.42
N LYS A 2 8.68 -12.22 -3.92
CA LYS A 2 9.54 -11.06 -4.15
C LYS A 2 9.10 -10.31 -5.42
N LEU A 3 9.21 -9.00 -5.41
CA LEU A 3 8.82 -8.18 -6.56
C LEU A 3 9.62 -8.56 -7.82
N SER A 4 10.89 -8.86 -7.67
CA SER A 4 11.74 -9.28 -8.78
C SER A 4 11.26 -10.57 -9.45
N GLU A 5 10.73 -11.50 -8.68
CA GLU A 5 10.15 -12.74 -9.20
C GLU A 5 8.86 -12.48 -9.99
N LEU A 6 8.01 -11.60 -9.48
CA LEU A 6 6.78 -11.21 -10.16
C LEU A 6 7.09 -10.51 -11.49
N MET A 7 8.02 -9.55 -11.49
CA MET A 7 8.35 -8.76 -12.68
C MET A 7 9.06 -9.55 -13.77
N ALA A 8 9.66 -10.69 -13.46
CA ALA A 8 10.32 -11.53 -14.45
C ALA A 8 9.37 -12.06 -15.55
N GLY A 9 8.07 -12.15 -15.25
CA GLY A 9 7.04 -12.61 -16.19
C GLY A 9 6.28 -11.50 -16.92
N TYR A 10 6.59 -10.23 -16.69
CA TYR A 10 5.82 -9.11 -17.22
C TYR A 10 6.69 -8.12 -17.98
N THR A 11 6.18 -7.67 -19.13
CA THR A 11 6.77 -6.58 -19.92
C THR A 11 5.77 -5.42 -19.94
N PRO A 12 6.01 -4.33 -19.20
CA PRO A 12 5.10 -3.18 -19.22
C PRO A 12 5.06 -2.49 -20.58
N ASP A 13 3.88 -2.02 -20.95
CA ASP A 13 3.64 -1.20 -22.15
C ASP A 13 3.16 0.19 -21.71
N GLU A 14 4.02 1.18 -21.83
CA GLU A 14 3.71 2.56 -21.40
C GLU A 14 2.57 3.22 -22.18
N GLU A 15 2.24 2.69 -23.35
CA GLU A 15 1.16 3.20 -24.20
C GLU A 15 -0.14 2.41 -24.03
N TYR A 16 -0.20 1.50 -23.09
CA TYR A 16 -1.40 0.71 -22.85
C TYR A 16 -2.63 1.61 -22.64
N ALA A 17 -3.68 1.32 -23.37
CA ALA A 17 -4.97 2.00 -23.25
C ALA A 17 -6.08 0.97 -23.08
N GLY A 18 -6.83 1.08 -22.01
CA GLY A 18 -7.91 0.17 -21.71
C GLY A 18 -8.29 0.17 -20.23
N ILE A 19 -9.22 -0.70 -19.88
CA ILE A 19 -9.68 -0.86 -18.50
C ILE A 19 -8.63 -1.67 -17.72
N THR A 20 -8.34 -1.23 -16.49
CA THR A 20 -7.47 -1.93 -15.56
C THR A 20 -8.29 -2.61 -14.47
N ASN A 21 -7.87 -3.80 -14.06
CA ASN A 21 -8.44 -4.50 -12.91
C ASN A 21 -7.58 -4.27 -11.66
N THR A 22 -8.14 -4.57 -10.50
CA THR A 22 -7.40 -4.45 -9.23
C THR A 22 -6.15 -5.33 -9.23
N ASP A 23 -6.19 -6.50 -9.86
CA ASP A 23 -5.06 -7.43 -9.96
C ASP A 23 -3.92 -6.91 -10.84
N ASP A 24 -4.16 -5.91 -11.66
CA ASP A 24 -3.14 -5.30 -12.51
C ASP A 24 -2.23 -4.34 -11.73
N PHE A 25 -2.59 -3.97 -10.51
CA PHE A 25 -1.80 -3.12 -9.64
C PHE A 25 -1.00 -3.94 -8.64
N VAL A 26 0.21 -3.50 -8.37
CA VAL A 26 1.12 -4.16 -7.43
C VAL A 26 1.48 -3.20 -6.32
N LEU A 27 1.23 -3.63 -5.09
CA LEU A 27 1.72 -2.97 -3.88
C LEU A 27 2.82 -3.85 -3.29
N ALA A 28 4.00 -3.30 -3.11
CA ALA A 28 5.13 -4.00 -2.52
C ALA A 28 5.79 -3.16 -1.43
N ILE A 29 6.24 -3.82 -0.39
CA ILE A 29 6.89 -3.19 0.77
C ILE A 29 8.30 -3.78 0.92
N ASP A 30 9.26 -2.91 1.16
CA ASP A 30 10.62 -3.33 1.52
C ASP A 30 10.66 -3.63 3.03
N ILE A 31 10.80 -4.89 3.39
CA ILE A 31 10.78 -5.36 4.78
C ILE A 31 12.18 -5.46 5.41
N ALA A 32 13.21 -4.95 4.75
CA ALA A 32 14.56 -4.93 5.31
C ALA A 32 14.64 -4.08 6.58
N ASP A 33 15.31 -4.58 7.62
CA ASP A 33 15.37 -3.93 8.94
C ASP A 33 16.20 -2.64 8.97
N THR A 34 17.03 -2.42 7.98
CA THR A 34 17.90 -1.25 7.94
C THR A 34 17.43 -0.23 6.91
N PRO A 35 17.27 1.04 7.29
CA PRO A 35 17.05 2.13 6.35
C PRO A 35 18.31 2.44 5.54
N SER A 36 19.22 1.49 5.44
CA SER A 36 20.45 1.67 4.70
C SER A 36 20.19 1.75 3.21
N THR A 37 21.05 2.45 2.53
CA THR A 37 21.17 2.64 1.10
C THR A 37 21.21 1.36 0.24
N LYS A 38 21.21 0.20 0.85
CA LYS A 38 20.97 -1.06 0.15
C LYS A 38 19.47 -1.20 -0.05
N LYS A 39 19.07 -1.14 -1.30
CA LYS A 39 17.70 -1.51 -1.70
C LYS A 39 17.43 -2.91 -1.19
N GLY A 40 16.65 -2.99 -0.11
CA GLY A 40 16.12 -4.25 0.36
C GLY A 40 15.22 -4.85 -0.74
N GLU A 41 14.85 -6.06 -0.53
CA GLU A 41 14.02 -6.77 -1.47
C GLU A 41 12.55 -6.47 -1.18
N TYR A 42 11.85 -5.88 -2.17
CA TYR A 42 10.43 -5.61 -2.03
C TYR A 42 9.63 -6.91 -2.06
N ILE A 43 8.71 -7.04 -1.11
CA ILE A 43 7.79 -8.17 -1.01
C ILE A 43 6.40 -7.72 -1.44
N VAL A 44 5.80 -8.47 -2.36
CA VAL A 44 4.47 -8.16 -2.90
C VAL A 44 3.39 -8.51 -1.89
N VAL A 45 2.44 -7.59 -1.71
CA VAL A 45 1.26 -7.78 -0.86
C VAL A 45 0.19 -8.49 -1.69
N GLU A 46 0.11 -9.81 -1.60
CA GLU A 46 -0.85 -10.58 -2.42
C GLU A 46 -1.44 -11.80 -1.74
N THR A 47 -0.64 -12.60 -1.05
CA THR A 47 -1.09 -13.90 -0.54
C THR A 47 -2.14 -13.74 0.56
N GLY A 48 -3.30 -14.38 0.38
CA GLY A 48 -4.41 -14.31 1.31
C GLY A 48 -5.19 -13.00 1.27
N VAL A 49 -4.75 -12.03 0.48
CA VAL A 49 -5.39 -10.71 0.37
C VAL A 49 -6.62 -10.79 -0.53
N THR A 50 -7.77 -10.37 -0.01
CA THR A 50 -9.03 -10.35 -0.75
C THR A 50 -9.35 -8.97 -1.34
N ALA A 51 -8.86 -7.90 -0.71
CA ALA A 51 -9.10 -6.55 -1.17
C ALA A 51 -7.96 -5.60 -0.78
N VAL A 52 -7.65 -4.69 -1.68
CA VAL A 52 -6.76 -3.55 -1.43
C VAL A 52 -7.51 -2.29 -1.82
N ASP A 53 -7.79 -1.43 -0.86
CA ASP A 53 -8.47 -0.16 -1.09
C ASP A 53 -7.45 0.97 -1.12
N ALA A 54 -7.18 1.47 -2.32
CA ALA A 54 -6.22 2.55 -2.56
C ALA A 54 -6.94 3.90 -2.51
N GLN A 55 -6.63 4.72 -1.52
CA GLN A 55 -7.25 6.02 -1.29
C GLN A 55 -6.23 7.14 -1.37
N LEU A 56 -6.67 8.32 -1.76
CA LEU A 56 -5.83 9.53 -1.80
C LEU A 56 -6.12 10.51 -0.68
N ASN A 57 -7.28 10.39 -0.02
CA ASN A 57 -7.70 11.19 1.14
C ASN A 57 -7.43 12.69 0.96
N PRO A 58 -8.00 13.32 -0.07
CA PRO A 58 -7.77 14.73 -0.33
C PRO A 58 -8.38 15.60 0.76
N GLU A 59 -7.64 16.61 1.17
CA GLU A 59 -8.14 17.70 2.02
C GLU A 59 -8.42 18.91 1.16
N THR A 60 -9.60 19.51 1.35
CA THR A 60 -10.05 20.67 0.59
C THR A 60 -10.49 21.79 1.50
N GLU A 61 -10.33 23.02 1.02
CA GLU A 61 -10.83 24.22 1.66
C GLU A 61 -11.76 24.96 0.68
N ASP A 62 -12.97 25.28 1.14
CA ASP A 62 -13.94 26.01 0.35
C ASP A 62 -14.04 27.47 0.81
N LYS A 63 -14.05 28.37 -0.15
CA LYS A 63 -14.26 29.80 0.10
C LYS A 63 -15.31 30.33 -0.86
N THR A 64 -16.14 31.26 -0.37
CA THR A 64 -17.12 31.99 -1.20
C THR A 64 -16.59 33.40 -1.45
N TYR A 65 -16.31 33.69 -2.71
CA TYR A 65 -15.82 35.01 -3.12
C TYR A 65 -16.98 35.91 -3.63
N LEU A 66 -16.82 37.19 -3.43
CA LEU A 66 -17.78 38.18 -3.92
C LEU A 66 -17.87 38.12 -5.46
N ARG A 67 -19.07 37.92 -6.00
CA ARG A 67 -19.43 37.82 -7.43
C ARG A 67 -18.88 36.55 -8.14
N ALA A 68 -17.94 35.81 -7.57
CA ALA A 68 -17.38 34.59 -8.17
C ALA A 68 -18.03 33.31 -7.64
N GLY A 69 -18.77 33.39 -6.53
CA GLY A 69 -19.37 32.21 -5.90
C GLY A 69 -18.40 31.37 -5.12
N LYS A 70 -18.77 30.11 -4.92
CA LYS A 70 -17.98 29.13 -4.14
C LYS A 70 -16.79 28.62 -4.93
N SER A 71 -15.61 28.66 -4.32
CA SER A 71 -14.36 28.11 -4.86
C SER A 71 -13.79 27.07 -3.92
N THR A 72 -13.32 25.96 -4.48
CA THR A 72 -12.71 24.86 -3.74
C THR A 72 -11.21 24.81 -4.03
N ASN A 73 -10.40 24.78 -2.98
CA ASN A 73 -8.96 24.62 -3.06
C ASN A 73 -8.53 23.34 -2.37
N LYS A 74 -7.75 22.53 -3.06
CA LYS A 74 -7.15 21.31 -2.49
C LYS A 74 -5.87 21.65 -1.75
N THR A 75 -5.83 21.37 -0.45
CA THR A 75 -4.70 21.73 0.42
C THR A 75 -3.70 20.60 0.65
N ALA A 76 -4.17 19.35 0.67
CA ALA A 76 -3.31 18.20 0.96
C ALA A 76 -3.85 16.92 0.36
N THR A 77 -2.95 15.93 0.19
CA THR A 77 -3.29 14.58 -0.25
C THR A 77 -2.40 13.58 0.50
N GLN A 78 -3.00 12.51 1.00
CA GLN A 78 -2.27 11.41 1.60
C GLN A 78 -2.69 10.09 0.97
N ARG A 79 -1.74 9.39 0.37
CA ARG A 79 -1.97 8.05 -0.15
C ARG A 79 -2.10 7.06 1.01
N THR A 80 -3.18 6.30 1.02
CA THR A 80 -3.38 5.23 1.98
C THR A 80 -3.87 3.97 1.28
N PHE A 81 -3.51 2.81 1.83
CA PHE A 81 -4.01 1.53 1.38
C PHE A 81 -4.62 0.81 2.57
N ASN A 82 -5.83 0.29 2.41
CA ASN A 82 -6.41 -0.64 3.36
C ASN A 82 -6.37 -2.04 2.76
N VAL A 83 -5.59 -2.91 3.38
CA VAL A 83 -5.39 -4.29 2.95
C VAL A 83 -6.19 -5.21 3.86
N THR A 84 -7.13 -5.92 3.28
CA THR A 84 -7.97 -6.88 3.99
C THR A 84 -7.88 -8.25 3.34
N GLY A 85 -8.00 -9.29 4.14
CA GLY A 85 -7.94 -10.65 3.64
C GLY A 85 -7.90 -11.67 4.76
N ASP A 86 -7.57 -12.91 4.41
CA ASP A 86 -7.42 -14.00 5.36
C ASP A 86 -5.97 -14.06 5.86
N ARG A 87 -5.81 -14.39 7.13
CA ARG A 87 -4.47 -14.58 7.71
C ARG A 87 -3.85 -15.83 7.12
N PHE A 88 -2.79 -15.65 6.37
CA PHE A 88 -1.99 -16.72 5.78
C PHE A 88 -0.62 -16.77 6.44
N GLU A 89 -0.40 -17.73 7.31
CA GLU A 89 0.90 -17.94 7.95
C GLU A 89 1.89 -18.54 6.94
N GLY A 90 3.11 -18.00 6.94
CA GLY A 90 4.14 -18.36 5.97
C GLY A 90 4.28 -17.35 4.82
N ASP A 91 3.34 -16.42 4.64
CA ASP A 91 3.50 -15.30 3.73
C ASP A 91 4.45 -14.25 4.32
N GLU A 92 5.46 -13.88 3.56
CA GLU A 92 6.52 -12.97 4.05
C GLU A 92 5.97 -11.62 4.50
N PHE A 93 5.05 -11.03 3.75
CA PHE A 93 4.46 -9.73 4.11
C PHE A 93 3.59 -9.84 5.37
N GLN A 94 2.68 -10.81 5.40
CA GLN A 94 1.78 -10.97 6.55
C GLN A 94 2.53 -11.35 7.83
N ASP A 95 3.51 -12.24 7.73
CA ASP A 95 4.33 -12.61 8.89
C ASP A 95 5.13 -11.42 9.41
N TYR A 96 5.64 -10.57 8.51
CA TYR A 96 6.33 -9.35 8.89
C TYR A 96 5.38 -8.34 9.56
N ALA A 97 4.25 -8.03 8.93
CA ALA A 97 3.28 -7.06 9.44
C ALA A 97 2.68 -7.51 10.78
N CYS A 98 2.39 -8.80 10.93
CA CYS A 98 1.83 -9.38 12.14
C CYS A 98 2.89 -9.74 13.19
N SER A 99 4.17 -9.44 12.97
CA SER A 99 5.20 -9.62 13.98
C SER A 99 4.95 -8.68 15.17
N HIS A 100 5.40 -9.07 16.34
CA HIS A 100 5.20 -8.27 17.56
C HIS A 100 5.79 -6.86 17.42
N ALA A 101 6.96 -6.75 16.83
CA ALA A 101 7.65 -5.46 16.64
C ALA A 101 6.85 -4.47 15.78
N ILE A 102 6.13 -4.95 14.78
CA ILE A 102 5.31 -4.09 13.90
C ILE A 102 3.93 -3.86 14.48
N LYS A 103 3.25 -4.89 15.02
CA LYS A 103 1.91 -4.73 15.60
C LYS A 103 1.89 -3.75 16.77
N PHE A 104 2.91 -3.77 17.61
CA PHE A 104 3.03 -2.91 18.80
C PHE A 104 4.07 -1.81 18.64
N GLY A 105 4.71 -1.72 17.49
CA GLY A 105 5.72 -0.72 17.19
C GLY A 105 5.16 0.68 17.04
N LYS A 106 6.01 1.67 17.26
CA LYS A 106 5.69 3.10 17.17
C LYS A 106 6.76 3.86 16.39
N GLY A 107 6.35 4.97 15.79
CA GLY A 107 7.26 5.89 15.12
C GLY A 107 7.95 5.28 13.92
N GLN A 108 9.26 5.47 13.81
CA GLN A 108 10.03 5.04 12.64
C GLN A 108 10.21 3.53 12.50
N LYS A 109 9.96 2.78 13.55
CA LYS A 109 10.10 1.31 13.51
C LYS A 109 9.11 0.65 12.56
N ILE A 110 7.94 1.24 12.36
CA ILE A 110 6.88 0.73 11.49
C ILE A 110 6.88 1.38 10.11
N VAL A 111 7.80 2.28 9.83
CA VAL A 111 7.89 2.98 8.53
C VAL A 111 8.87 2.26 7.63
N LYS A 112 8.38 1.83 6.47
CA LYS A 112 9.18 1.10 5.47
C LYS A 112 8.94 1.67 4.08
N PRO A 113 9.93 1.57 3.17
CA PRO A 113 9.73 1.96 1.78
C PRO A 113 8.63 1.14 1.11
N TYR A 114 7.83 1.78 0.26
CA TYR A 114 6.81 1.10 -0.54
C TYR A 114 6.96 1.47 -2.01
N VAL A 115 6.37 0.63 -2.86
CA VAL A 115 6.15 0.91 -4.27
C VAL A 115 4.75 0.44 -4.65
N TYR A 116 4.05 1.24 -5.42
CA TYR A 116 2.72 0.91 -5.95
C TYR A 116 2.67 1.32 -7.42
N PHE A 117 2.40 0.38 -8.30
CA PHE A 117 2.42 0.63 -9.73
C PHE A 117 1.49 -0.31 -10.49
N SER A 118 1.23 0.02 -11.77
CA SER A 118 0.49 -0.85 -12.68
C SER A 118 1.43 -1.80 -13.40
N LEU A 119 1.11 -3.09 -13.42
CA LEU A 119 1.82 -4.09 -14.22
C LEU A 119 1.70 -3.83 -15.73
N LEU A 120 0.60 -3.20 -16.15
CA LEU A 120 0.33 -2.95 -17.57
C LEU A 120 1.18 -1.84 -18.13
N THR A 121 1.36 -0.75 -17.38
CA THR A 121 2.11 0.43 -17.84
C THR A 121 3.49 0.55 -17.22
N GLY A 122 3.74 -0.08 -16.11
CA GLY A 122 4.97 0.08 -15.32
C GLY A 122 5.09 1.41 -14.59
N LYS A 123 4.06 2.24 -14.63
CA LYS A 123 4.04 3.56 -13.99
C LYS A 123 3.36 3.50 -12.63
N GLY A 124 3.87 4.26 -11.69
CA GLY A 124 3.30 4.30 -10.35
C GLY A 124 4.01 5.29 -9.45
N GLU A 125 4.08 4.94 -8.20
CA GLU A 125 4.63 5.80 -7.16
C GLU A 125 5.44 4.99 -6.14
N SER A 126 6.34 5.67 -5.46
CA SER A 126 7.11 5.12 -4.36
C SER A 126 7.27 6.15 -3.25
N GLY A 127 7.59 5.71 -2.07
CA GLY A 127 7.80 6.58 -0.92
C GLY A 127 8.01 5.78 0.35
N GLN A 128 7.63 6.38 1.47
CA GLN A 128 7.66 5.75 2.79
C GLN A 128 6.25 5.45 3.25
N ALA A 129 6.05 4.33 3.91
CA ALA A 129 4.75 3.91 4.40
C ALA A 129 4.82 3.43 5.85
N ALA A 130 3.88 3.89 6.67
CA ALA A 130 3.68 3.38 8.01
C ALA A 130 2.70 2.20 7.95
N ILE A 131 3.06 1.08 8.53
CA ILE A 131 2.25 -0.14 8.56
C ILE A 131 1.52 -0.21 9.90
N ILE A 132 0.20 -0.17 9.85
CA ILE A 132 -0.67 -0.18 11.03
C ILE A 132 -1.61 -1.37 10.93
N VAL A 133 -1.47 -2.33 11.86
CA VAL A 133 -2.32 -3.52 11.89
C VAL A 133 -3.51 -3.25 12.79
N ASN A 134 -4.71 -3.24 12.24
CA ASN A 134 -5.97 -3.04 12.97
C ASN A 134 -6.48 -4.35 13.58
N SER A 135 -6.36 -5.45 12.84
CA SER A 135 -6.75 -6.78 13.32
C SER A 135 -5.90 -7.87 12.65
N ASP A 136 -5.66 -8.95 13.36
CA ASP A 136 -4.79 -10.04 12.86
C ASP A 136 -5.38 -11.44 13.12
N GLY A 137 -6.62 -11.54 13.46
CA GLY A 137 -7.24 -12.84 13.74
C GLY A 137 -8.73 -12.75 14.03
N SER A 138 -9.40 -11.77 13.41
CA SER A 138 -10.83 -11.54 13.61
C SER A 138 -11.68 -12.55 12.84
N GLY A 139 -12.82 -12.88 13.37
CA GLY A 139 -13.80 -13.74 12.74
C GLY A 139 -14.62 -14.54 13.76
N ASP A 140 -15.68 -15.15 13.26
CA ASP A 140 -16.52 -16.05 14.05
C ASP A 140 -15.87 -17.42 14.24
N ALA A 141 -16.33 -18.17 15.22
CA ALA A 141 -15.85 -19.53 15.44
C ALA A 141 -16.06 -20.39 14.19
N GLY A 142 -15.00 -21.04 13.72
CA GLY A 142 -15.03 -21.89 12.52
C GLY A 142 -14.80 -21.14 11.21
N ALA A 143 -14.77 -19.80 11.22
CA ALA A 143 -14.43 -19.00 10.05
C ALA A 143 -12.91 -18.84 9.90
N ALA A 144 -12.45 -18.49 8.69
CA ALA A 144 -11.07 -18.10 8.48
C ALA A 144 -10.76 -16.82 9.26
N ALA A 145 -9.58 -16.76 9.88
CA ALA A 145 -9.15 -15.56 10.58
C ALA A 145 -8.83 -14.44 9.59
N GLU A 146 -9.36 -13.25 9.84
CA GLU A 146 -9.20 -12.10 8.95
C GLU A 146 -8.13 -11.15 9.47
N VAL A 147 -7.43 -10.51 8.53
CA VAL A 147 -6.49 -9.44 8.82
C VAL A 147 -6.97 -8.13 8.21
N ASP A 148 -6.70 -7.03 8.89
CA ASP A 148 -6.97 -5.68 8.43
C ASP A 148 -5.76 -4.81 8.72
N ILE A 149 -5.11 -4.33 7.67
CA ILE A 149 -3.86 -3.59 7.76
C ILE A 149 -4.02 -2.27 7.00
N ASP A 150 -3.72 -1.16 7.67
CA ASP A 150 -3.64 0.15 7.04
C ASP A 150 -2.18 0.49 6.71
N ILE A 151 -1.96 0.93 5.50
CA ILE A 151 -0.66 1.39 5.02
C ILE A 151 -0.80 2.86 4.67
N MET A 152 -0.20 3.74 5.49
CA MET A 152 -0.27 5.18 5.34
C MET A 152 1.04 5.72 4.81
N CYS A 153 1.00 6.38 3.66
CA CYS A 153 2.16 6.74 2.88
C CYS A 153 2.57 8.20 3.05
N ASN A 154 3.88 8.44 3.01
CA ASN A 154 4.49 9.77 3.05
C ASN A 154 5.46 9.92 1.87
N ASN A 155 5.72 11.16 1.47
CA ASN A 155 6.76 11.49 0.48
C ASN A 155 6.62 10.71 -0.82
N SER A 156 5.40 10.51 -1.29
CA SER A 156 5.14 9.79 -2.54
C SER A 156 5.72 10.56 -3.73
N ALA A 157 6.47 9.86 -4.57
CA ALA A 157 7.08 10.39 -5.77
C ALA A 157 6.79 9.48 -6.96
N PRO A 158 6.66 10.01 -8.19
CA PRO A 158 6.44 9.20 -9.37
C PRO A 158 7.63 8.27 -9.65
N VAL A 159 7.31 7.10 -10.19
CA VAL A 159 8.29 6.08 -10.56
C VAL A 159 8.09 5.63 -11.99
#